data_272751631ed989703df886760089ff1d
#
_entry.id   272751631ed989703df886760089ff1d
#
_cell.length_a   1.000
_cell.length_b   1.000
_cell.length_c   1.000
_cell.angle_alpha   90.00
_cell.angle_beta   90.00
_cell.angle_gamma   90.00
#
_symmetry.space_group_name_H-M   'P 1'
#
loop_
_entity.id
_entity.type
_entity.pdbx_description
1 polymer ?
#
loop_
_entity_poly.entity_id
_entity_poly.type
_entity_poly.pdbx_seq_one_letter_code
_entity_poly.pdbx_strand_id
1 'polypeptide(L)'
;MPTAIVLSLTKYSDTGSIVHLYTPEHGRMQYAVYGNKYKGLLRPLSIIEFTSNKRQNAPQQMGTISSAALAYTPQLLAVDIQRQCVAMFIAEILNTTLRHPMSDEPLYEWLCAIIQQLDTDSDICNLHLDFLLQFACHLGIGIDDAEHPDWFEAPLTRSARQQRLRELCLYYSEHIEDFSTPKSLDVLMEVFD
;
A
#
# COMPACT_ATOMS: atom_id res chain seq x y z
N MET A 1 -10.40 18.50 -4.75
CA MET A 1 -8.94 18.37 -4.84
C MET A 1 -8.65 16.93 -5.26
N PRO A 2 -7.60 16.63 -6.01
CA PRO A 2 -7.26 15.26 -6.33
C PRO A 2 -6.93 14.49 -5.02
N THR A 3 -7.37 13.23 -4.97
CA THR A 3 -7.10 12.33 -3.87
C THR A 3 -5.98 11.35 -4.23
N ALA A 4 -5.27 10.85 -3.24
CA ALA A 4 -4.22 9.86 -3.43
C ALA A 4 -4.01 8.99 -2.20
N ILE A 5 -3.56 7.77 -2.43
CA ILE A 5 -3.03 6.87 -1.39
C ILE A 5 -1.52 7.05 -1.31
N VAL A 6 -0.99 7.25 -0.11
CA VAL A 6 0.46 7.34 0.14
C VAL A 6 1.06 5.94 0.13
N LEU A 7 1.99 5.67 -0.80
CA LEU A 7 2.72 4.40 -0.86
C LEU A 7 4.00 4.44 -0.01
N SER A 8 4.78 5.51 -0.15
CA SER A 8 6.01 5.66 0.63
C SER A 8 6.46 7.11 0.69
N LEU A 9 7.25 7.43 1.74
CA LEU A 9 7.95 8.70 1.90
C LEU A 9 9.42 8.42 2.13
N THR A 10 10.29 8.85 1.21
CA THR A 10 11.73 8.62 1.27
C THR A 10 12.47 9.94 1.43
N LYS A 11 13.28 10.06 2.47
CA LYS A 11 14.16 11.23 2.67
C LYS A 11 15.33 11.19 1.67
N TYR A 12 15.57 12.26 0.95
CA TYR A 12 16.70 12.39 0.02
C TYR A 12 17.67 13.53 0.38
N SER A 13 17.26 14.46 1.25
CA SER A 13 18.12 15.52 1.77
C SER A 13 17.70 15.92 3.20
N ASP A 14 18.41 16.84 3.82
CA ASP A 14 18.06 17.29 5.17
C ASP A 14 16.68 17.93 5.27
N THR A 15 16.24 18.59 4.23
CA THR A 15 14.96 19.30 4.17
C THR A 15 13.98 18.73 3.15
N GLY A 16 14.41 17.77 2.32
CA GLY A 16 13.62 17.24 1.21
C GLY A 16 13.31 15.76 1.35
N SER A 17 12.10 15.39 0.98
CA SER A 17 11.64 14.00 0.84
C SER A 17 10.90 13.82 -0.48
N ILE A 18 10.90 12.60 -1.00
CA ILE A 18 10.08 12.19 -2.15
C ILE A 18 8.94 11.36 -1.60
N VAL A 19 7.71 11.73 -1.93
CA VAL A 19 6.52 10.95 -1.66
C VAL A 19 6.09 10.24 -2.92
N HIS A 20 5.79 8.94 -2.81
CA HIS A 20 5.16 8.14 -3.83
C HIS A 20 3.67 8.05 -3.50
N LEU A 21 2.85 8.45 -4.45
CA LEU A 21 1.39 8.47 -4.35
C LEU A 21 0.80 7.56 -5.41
N TYR A 22 -0.33 6.95 -5.10
CA TYR A 22 -1.19 6.28 -6.07
C TYR A 22 -2.48 7.08 -6.22
N THR A 23 -2.78 7.49 -7.44
CA THR A 23 -3.94 8.33 -7.79
C THR A 23 -4.85 7.60 -8.76
N PRO A 24 -6.18 7.82 -8.73
CA PRO A 24 -7.11 7.15 -9.64
C PRO A 24 -6.86 7.53 -11.11
N GLU A 25 -6.52 8.80 -11.39
CA GLU A 25 -6.40 9.31 -12.76
C GLU A 25 -5.04 9.00 -13.41
N HIS A 26 -3.99 8.84 -12.62
CA HIS A 26 -2.60 8.77 -13.14
C HIS A 26 -1.82 7.57 -12.62
N GLY A 27 -2.42 6.75 -11.72
CA GLY A 27 -1.71 5.67 -11.06
C GLY A 27 -0.57 6.19 -10.18
N ARG A 28 0.61 5.57 -10.28
CA ARG A 28 1.76 5.93 -9.46
C ARG A 28 2.40 7.25 -9.89
N MET A 29 2.51 8.16 -8.95
CA MET A 29 3.11 9.49 -9.12
C MET A 29 4.15 9.78 -8.04
N GLN A 30 5.10 10.66 -8.35
CA GLN A 30 6.15 11.11 -7.42
C GLN A 30 6.10 12.62 -7.27
N TYR A 31 6.26 13.09 -6.02
CA TYR A 31 6.30 14.51 -5.70
C TYR A 31 7.38 14.80 -4.66
N ALA A 32 8.03 15.95 -4.80
CA ALA A 32 8.89 16.49 -3.77
C ALA A 32 8.07 17.08 -2.62
N VAL A 33 8.55 16.90 -1.40
CA VAL A 33 7.99 17.48 -0.18
C VAL A 33 9.13 18.11 0.60
N TYR A 34 8.98 19.37 0.99
CA TYR A 34 9.98 20.11 1.75
C TYR A 34 9.53 20.39 3.17
N GLY A 35 10.48 20.30 4.10
CA GLY A 35 10.24 20.51 5.52
C GLY A 35 9.49 19.36 6.20
N ASN A 36 8.95 19.65 7.39
CA ASN A 36 8.30 18.63 8.24
C ASN A 36 6.77 18.76 8.27
N LYS A 37 6.22 19.77 7.59
CA LYS A 37 4.80 20.15 7.70
C LYS A 37 3.82 18.99 7.44
N TYR A 38 4.14 18.12 6.48
CA TYR A 38 3.23 17.05 6.07
C TYR A 38 3.65 15.65 6.52
N LYS A 39 4.76 15.50 7.27
CA LYS A 39 5.27 14.18 7.65
C LYS A 39 4.28 13.32 8.43
N GLY A 40 3.44 13.94 9.26
CA GLY A 40 2.40 13.23 10.01
C GLY A 40 1.26 12.72 9.15
N LEU A 41 1.02 13.35 7.99
CA LEU A 41 -0.04 12.98 7.04
C LEU A 41 0.44 11.96 6.01
N LEU A 42 1.74 11.98 5.66
CA LEU A 42 2.32 11.17 4.59
C LEU A 42 2.82 9.81 5.13
N ARG A 43 1.97 9.14 5.87
CA ARG A 43 2.23 7.77 6.36
C ARG A 43 1.77 6.74 5.32
N PRO A 44 2.35 5.53 5.29
CA PRO A 44 1.87 4.44 4.43
C PRO A 44 0.36 4.26 4.55
N LEU A 45 -0.29 4.11 3.40
CA LEU A 45 -1.75 3.97 3.22
C LEU A 45 -2.62 5.16 3.69
N SER A 46 -2.04 6.31 4.06
CA SER A 46 -2.85 7.51 4.27
C SER A 46 -3.56 7.90 2.98
N ILE A 47 -4.86 8.17 3.05
CA ILE A 47 -5.64 8.74 1.93
C ILE A 47 -5.65 10.25 2.13
N ILE A 48 -5.08 10.97 1.17
CA ILE A 48 -4.90 12.43 1.23
C ILE A 48 -5.57 13.14 0.08
N GLU A 49 -6.02 14.36 0.33
CA GLU A 49 -6.23 15.39 -0.69
C GLU A 49 -4.98 16.24 -0.79
N PHE A 50 -4.59 16.61 -2.02
CA PHE A 50 -3.39 17.42 -2.19
C PHE A 50 -3.50 18.40 -3.38
N THR A 51 -2.63 19.41 -3.35
CA THR A 51 -2.34 20.27 -4.51
C THR A 51 -0.84 20.25 -4.78
N SER A 52 -0.47 20.36 -6.03
CA SER A 52 0.93 20.34 -6.45
C SER A 52 1.23 21.42 -7.48
N ASN A 53 2.50 21.88 -7.52
CA ASN A 53 3.00 22.84 -8.50
C ASN A 53 3.55 22.15 -9.76
N LYS A 54 3.00 20.99 -10.15
CA LYS A 54 3.43 20.31 -11.37
C LYS A 54 2.97 21.14 -12.58
N ARG A 55 3.91 21.62 -13.40
CA ARG A 55 3.58 22.30 -14.65
C ARG A 55 3.04 21.26 -15.64
N GLN A 56 1.86 21.50 -16.20
CA GLN A 56 1.21 20.62 -17.20
C GLN A 56 2.09 20.37 -18.44
N ASN A 57 2.98 21.31 -18.77
CA ASN A 57 3.84 21.25 -19.95
C ASN A 57 5.24 20.66 -19.69
N ALA A 58 5.52 20.12 -18.51
CA ALA A 58 6.80 19.51 -18.18
C ALA A 58 6.60 18.17 -17.47
N PRO A 59 6.10 17.13 -18.16
CA PRO A 59 5.78 15.83 -17.56
C PRO A 59 6.98 15.12 -16.91
N GLN A 60 8.21 15.47 -17.31
CA GLN A 60 9.45 14.92 -16.79
C GLN A 60 9.95 15.59 -15.49
N GLN A 61 9.39 16.73 -15.10
CA GLN A 61 9.77 17.39 -13.85
C GLN A 61 8.90 16.89 -12.71
N MET A 62 9.55 16.44 -11.64
CA MET A 62 8.90 16.08 -10.39
C MET A 62 8.22 17.31 -9.79
N GLY A 63 6.88 17.25 -9.62
CA GLY A 63 6.11 18.31 -8.96
C GLY A 63 6.43 18.41 -7.48
N THR A 64 6.02 19.52 -6.85
CA THR A 64 6.15 19.71 -5.40
C THR A 64 4.76 19.79 -4.79
N ILE A 65 4.52 19.11 -3.67
CA ILE A 65 3.28 19.24 -2.91
C ILE A 65 3.27 20.62 -2.24
N SER A 66 2.26 21.41 -2.56
CA SER A 66 2.04 22.75 -1.98
C SER A 66 1.06 22.72 -0.80
N SER A 67 0.06 21.84 -0.84
CA SER A 67 -0.81 21.57 0.30
C SER A 67 -1.22 20.09 0.33
N ALA A 68 -1.46 19.57 1.54
CA ALA A 68 -2.03 18.25 1.76
C ALA A 68 -2.89 18.26 3.03
N ALA A 69 -3.97 17.48 3.01
CA ALA A 69 -4.84 17.19 4.13
C ALA A 69 -5.27 15.71 4.08
N LEU A 70 -5.73 15.14 5.19
CA LEU A 70 -6.35 13.82 5.16
C LEU A 70 -7.71 13.90 4.46
N ALA A 71 -7.93 13.04 3.45
CA ALA A 71 -9.24 12.79 2.86
C ALA A 71 -10.03 11.78 3.70
N TYR A 72 -9.32 10.88 4.39
CA TYR A 72 -9.87 9.95 5.36
C TYR A 72 -9.10 10.05 6.66
N THR A 73 -9.81 10.22 7.78
CA THR A 73 -9.20 10.32 9.12
C THR A 73 -9.26 8.96 9.79
N PRO A 74 -8.14 8.21 9.85
CA PRO A 74 -8.12 6.90 10.48
C PRO A 74 -8.31 7.00 11.99
N GLN A 75 -8.99 6.02 12.57
CA GLN A 75 -9.25 5.89 14.01
C GLN A 75 -8.30 4.86 14.64
N LEU A 76 -8.50 3.58 14.36
CA LEU A 76 -7.71 2.49 14.93
C LEU A 76 -6.34 2.36 14.25
N LEU A 77 -6.27 2.53 12.93
CA LEU A 77 -5.01 2.49 12.18
C LEU A 77 -3.98 3.53 12.67
N ALA A 78 -4.44 4.64 13.25
CA ALA A 78 -3.55 5.67 13.77
C ALA A 78 -2.83 5.26 15.08
N VAL A 79 -3.41 4.33 15.87
CA VAL A 79 -2.96 4.03 17.25
C VAL A 79 -2.62 2.55 17.46
N ASP A 80 -3.10 1.64 16.62
CA ASP A 80 -2.91 0.20 16.75
C ASP A 80 -1.68 -0.26 15.97
N ILE A 81 -0.72 -0.85 16.67
CA ILE A 81 0.55 -1.30 16.08
C ILE A 81 0.38 -2.44 15.08
N GLN A 82 -0.57 -3.36 15.31
CA GLN A 82 -0.83 -4.47 14.41
C GLN A 82 -1.33 -3.95 13.06
N ARG A 83 -2.28 -3.00 13.08
CA ARG A 83 -2.79 -2.34 11.88
C ARG A 83 -1.72 -1.56 11.14
N GLN A 84 -0.82 -0.89 11.87
CA GLN A 84 0.29 -0.16 11.27
C GLN A 84 1.30 -1.11 10.58
N CYS A 85 1.55 -2.29 11.14
CA CYS A 85 2.39 -3.30 10.52
C CYS A 85 1.76 -3.86 9.23
N VAL A 86 0.45 -4.14 9.24
CA VAL A 86 -0.30 -4.55 8.04
C VAL A 86 -0.26 -3.44 6.99
N ALA A 87 -0.49 -2.18 7.39
CA ALA A 87 -0.44 -1.04 6.48
C ALA A 87 0.95 -0.87 5.83
N MET A 88 2.01 -1.03 6.60
CA MET A 88 3.38 -0.98 6.10
C MET A 88 3.64 -2.08 5.08
N PHE A 89 3.24 -3.31 5.38
CA PHE A 89 3.36 -4.45 4.50
C PHE A 89 2.61 -4.24 3.18
N ILE A 90 1.33 -3.87 3.24
CA ILE A 90 0.52 -3.58 2.04
C ILE A 90 1.16 -2.46 1.21
N ALA A 91 1.60 -1.37 1.83
CA ALA A 91 2.23 -0.26 1.12
C ALA A 91 3.55 -0.69 0.44
N GLU A 92 4.34 -1.58 1.04
CA GLU A 92 5.55 -2.14 0.41
C GLU A 92 5.20 -3.01 -0.80
N ILE A 93 4.17 -3.87 -0.70
CA ILE A 93 3.66 -4.66 -1.83
C ILE A 93 3.25 -3.73 -2.98
N LEU A 94 2.38 -2.74 -2.71
CA LEU A 94 1.94 -1.77 -3.71
C LEU A 94 3.10 -0.99 -4.34
N ASN A 95 4.09 -0.62 -3.53
CA ASN A 95 5.25 0.13 -4.00
C ASN A 95 6.16 -0.68 -4.93
N THR A 96 6.22 -2.00 -4.77
CA THR A 96 7.00 -2.90 -5.63
C THR A 96 6.24 -3.35 -6.87
N THR A 97 4.93 -3.44 -6.82
CA THR A 97 4.09 -3.95 -7.93
C THR A 97 3.56 -2.83 -8.83
N LEU A 98 3.09 -1.72 -8.26
CA LEU A 98 2.54 -0.60 -9.01
C LEU A 98 3.65 0.37 -9.44
N ARG A 99 4.48 -0.02 -10.42
CA ARG A 99 5.65 0.77 -10.85
C ARG A 99 5.34 1.79 -11.92
N HIS A 100 4.32 1.57 -12.71
CA HIS A 100 4.00 2.39 -13.87
C HIS A 100 2.87 3.39 -13.58
N PRO A 101 2.94 4.60 -14.15
CA PRO A 101 1.86 5.57 -14.08
C PRO A 101 0.73 5.12 -15.02
N MET A 102 -0.18 4.30 -14.51
CA MET A 102 -1.35 3.82 -15.26
C MET A 102 -2.60 4.05 -14.43
N SER A 103 -3.57 4.75 -15.03
CA SER A 103 -4.88 4.99 -14.42
C SER A 103 -5.61 3.67 -14.22
N ASP A 104 -6.10 3.44 -13.01
CA ASP A 104 -6.95 2.31 -12.65
C ASP A 104 -7.86 2.75 -11.49
N GLU A 105 -8.99 3.33 -11.82
CA GLU A 105 -9.96 3.83 -10.84
C GLU A 105 -10.60 2.68 -10.03
N PRO A 106 -10.99 1.53 -10.63
CA PRO A 106 -11.47 0.38 -9.87
C PRO A 106 -10.47 -0.13 -8.82
N LEU A 107 -9.19 -0.23 -9.18
CA LEU A 107 -8.15 -0.63 -8.23
C LEU A 107 -8.00 0.43 -7.11
N TYR A 108 -8.05 1.72 -7.44
CA TYR A 108 -7.98 2.79 -6.44
C TYR A 108 -9.13 2.71 -5.44
N GLU A 109 -10.36 2.53 -5.91
CA GLU A 109 -11.55 2.39 -5.05
C GLU A 109 -11.46 1.15 -4.16
N TRP A 110 -11.03 0.02 -4.72
CA TRP A 110 -10.83 -1.20 -3.95
C TRP A 110 -9.75 -1.02 -2.86
N LEU A 111 -8.63 -0.36 -3.17
CA LEU A 111 -7.60 -0.04 -2.19
C LEU A 111 -8.12 0.87 -1.06
N CYS A 112 -8.94 1.86 -1.38
CA CYS A 112 -9.59 2.69 -0.38
C CYS A 112 -10.49 1.87 0.55
N ALA A 113 -11.25 0.90 0.01
CA ALA A 113 -12.07 -0.01 0.80
C ALA A 113 -11.22 -0.90 1.73
N ILE A 114 -10.12 -1.46 1.25
CA ILE A 114 -9.17 -2.24 2.07
C ILE A 114 -8.58 -1.39 3.21
N ILE A 115 -8.22 -0.13 2.95
CA ILE A 115 -7.71 0.78 3.98
C ILE A 115 -8.76 1.06 5.06
N GLN A 116 -10.02 1.27 4.67
CA GLN A 116 -11.12 1.46 5.60
C GLN A 116 -11.41 0.19 6.40
N GLN A 117 -11.40 -0.97 5.74
CA GLN A 117 -11.55 -2.26 6.40
C GLN A 117 -10.42 -2.48 7.43
N LEU A 118 -9.17 -2.22 7.06
CA LEU A 118 -8.03 -2.28 7.98
C LEU A 118 -8.20 -1.37 9.20
N ASP A 119 -8.88 -0.23 9.04
CA ASP A 119 -9.12 0.71 10.14
C ASP A 119 -10.29 0.32 11.04
N THR A 120 -11.34 -0.29 10.50
CA THR A 120 -12.64 -0.46 11.19
C THR A 120 -12.95 -1.88 11.65
N ASP A 121 -12.43 -2.91 10.98
CA ASP A 121 -12.76 -4.29 11.31
C ASP A 121 -12.22 -4.68 12.68
N SER A 122 -13.00 -5.47 13.41
CA SER A 122 -12.62 -5.97 14.72
C SER A 122 -11.53 -7.04 14.67
N ASP A 123 -11.48 -7.82 13.58
CA ASP A 123 -10.47 -8.85 13.34
C ASP A 123 -9.74 -8.60 12.02
N ILE A 124 -8.45 -8.36 12.08
CA ILE A 124 -7.56 -8.11 10.93
C ILE A 124 -6.50 -9.20 10.77
N CYS A 125 -6.59 -10.29 11.51
CA CYS A 125 -5.54 -11.32 11.55
C CYS A 125 -5.21 -11.91 10.18
N ASN A 126 -6.19 -12.04 9.29
CA ASN A 126 -6.01 -12.60 7.95
C ASN A 126 -6.08 -11.55 6.83
N LEU A 127 -6.37 -10.28 7.14
CA LEU A 127 -6.59 -9.23 6.13
C LEU A 127 -5.43 -9.10 5.13
N HIS A 128 -4.21 -9.24 5.58
CA HIS A 128 -3.02 -9.17 4.71
C HIS A 128 -2.92 -10.36 3.73
N LEU A 129 -3.44 -11.54 4.08
CA LEU A 129 -3.52 -12.70 3.20
C LEU A 129 -4.64 -12.52 2.17
N ASP A 130 -5.82 -12.10 2.63
CA ASP A 130 -6.97 -11.82 1.76
C ASP A 130 -6.64 -10.69 0.77
N PHE A 131 -5.90 -9.67 1.22
CA PHE A 131 -5.38 -8.62 0.36
C PHE A 131 -4.49 -9.20 -0.76
N LEU A 132 -3.52 -10.07 -0.44
CA LEU A 132 -2.63 -10.64 -1.46
C LEU A 132 -3.40 -11.49 -2.47
N LEU A 133 -4.34 -12.33 -2.04
CA LEU A 133 -5.16 -13.15 -2.92
C LEU A 133 -5.98 -12.31 -3.90
N GLN A 134 -6.67 -11.28 -3.39
CA GLN A 134 -7.50 -10.41 -4.21
C GLN A 134 -6.66 -9.50 -5.11
N PHE A 135 -5.54 -8.97 -4.59
CA PHE A 135 -4.66 -8.11 -5.36
C PHE A 135 -3.98 -8.83 -6.52
N ALA A 136 -3.67 -10.13 -6.37
CA ALA A 136 -3.19 -10.96 -7.48
C ALA A 136 -4.16 -10.95 -8.68
N CYS A 137 -5.48 -10.97 -8.43
CA CYS A 137 -6.49 -10.86 -9.48
C CYS A 137 -6.43 -9.49 -10.18
N HIS A 138 -6.27 -8.40 -9.44
CA HIS A 138 -6.11 -7.05 -10.02
C HIS A 138 -4.83 -6.92 -10.87
N LEU A 139 -3.78 -7.66 -10.53
CA LEU A 139 -2.52 -7.68 -11.30
C LEU A 139 -2.56 -8.61 -12.51
N GLY A 140 -3.65 -9.36 -12.70
CA GLY A 140 -3.77 -10.35 -13.78
C GLY A 140 -2.96 -11.63 -13.57
N ILE A 141 -2.47 -11.87 -12.36
CA ILE A 141 -1.80 -13.09 -11.92
C ILE A 141 -2.69 -13.87 -10.95
N GLY A 142 -4.00 -13.88 -11.17
CA GLY A 142 -4.96 -14.53 -10.28
C GLY A 142 -4.58 -15.98 -9.96
N ILE A 143 -4.81 -16.34 -8.70
CA ILE A 143 -4.48 -17.67 -8.17
C ILE A 143 -5.67 -18.57 -8.39
N ASP A 144 -5.43 -19.77 -8.99
CA ASP A 144 -6.48 -20.76 -9.18
C ASP A 144 -6.73 -21.53 -7.86
N ASP A 145 -7.98 -21.52 -7.40
CA ASP A 145 -8.40 -22.24 -6.19
C ASP A 145 -8.29 -23.76 -6.35
N ALA A 146 -8.34 -24.27 -7.59
CA ALA A 146 -8.13 -25.69 -7.86
C ALA A 146 -6.66 -26.13 -7.67
N GLU A 147 -5.71 -25.23 -7.90
CA GLU A 147 -4.27 -25.49 -7.68
C GLU A 147 -3.87 -25.28 -6.21
N HIS A 148 -4.50 -24.31 -5.55
CA HIS A 148 -4.18 -23.91 -4.17
C HIS A 148 -5.45 -23.80 -3.28
N PRO A 149 -6.22 -24.88 -3.10
CA PRO A 149 -7.50 -24.81 -2.37
C PRO A 149 -7.32 -24.33 -0.93
N ASP A 150 -6.22 -24.73 -0.27
CA ASP A 150 -5.93 -24.32 1.10
C ASP A 150 -5.71 -22.80 1.26
N TRP A 151 -5.36 -22.09 0.18
CA TRP A 151 -5.07 -20.66 0.26
C TRP A 151 -6.33 -19.81 0.44
N PHE A 152 -7.48 -20.33 0.03
CA PHE A 152 -8.78 -19.64 0.15
C PHE A 152 -9.51 -19.97 1.47
N GLU A 153 -8.97 -20.90 2.25
CA GLU A 153 -9.47 -21.18 3.59
C GLU A 153 -8.78 -20.27 4.62
N ALA A 154 -9.57 -19.69 5.54
CA ALA A 154 -9.02 -18.85 6.59
C ALA A 154 -8.11 -19.66 7.53
N PRO A 155 -6.81 -19.31 7.66
CA PRO A 155 -5.91 -20.03 8.54
C PRO A 155 -6.23 -19.75 10.01
N LEU A 156 -6.43 -20.82 10.80
CA LEU A 156 -6.82 -20.75 12.20
C LEU A 156 -5.64 -20.56 13.16
N THR A 157 -4.41 -20.88 12.71
CA THR A 157 -3.22 -20.83 13.56
C THR A 157 -2.19 -19.85 13.04
N ARG A 158 -1.40 -19.29 13.96
CA ARG A 158 -0.26 -18.43 13.62
C ARG A 158 0.69 -19.09 12.62
N SER A 159 1.06 -20.35 12.85
CA SER A 159 1.98 -21.08 11.97
C SER A 159 1.43 -21.21 10.54
N ALA A 160 0.14 -21.51 10.41
CA ALA A 160 -0.52 -21.59 9.09
C ALA A 160 -0.55 -20.23 8.39
N ARG A 161 -0.84 -19.14 9.12
CA ARG A 161 -0.78 -17.77 8.56
C ARG A 161 0.62 -17.41 8.08
N GLN A 162 1.64 -17.66 8.89
CA GLN A 162 3.04 -17.38 8.53
C GLN A 162 3.49 -18.19 7.32
N GLN A 163 3.12 -19.46 7.25
CA GLN A 163 3.44 -20.30 6.10
C GLN A 163 2.78 -19.77 4.84
N ARG A 164 1.48 -19.52 4.86
CA ARG A 164 0.74 -18.97 3.71
C ARG A 164 1.27 -17.63 3.26
N LEU A 165 1.62 -16.77 4.19
CA LEU A 165 2.20 -15.46 3.85
C LEU A 165 3.52 -15.60 3.08
N ARG A 166 4.39 -16.55 3.48
CA ARG A 166 5.63 -16.84 2.73
C ARG A 166 5.35 -17.41 1.34
N GLU A 167 4.40 -18.34 1.25
CA GLU A 167 4.00 -18.96 -0.02
C GLU A 167 3.44 -17.91 -1.00
N LEU A 168 2.56 -17.01 -0.53
CA LEU A 168 2.04 -15.93 -1.33
C LEU A 168 3.14 -14.93 -1.76
N CYS A 169 4.06 -14.56 -0.88
CA CYS A 169 5.18 -13.70 -1.26
C CYS A 169 6.10 -14.38 -2.29
N LEU A 170 6.31 -15.71 -2.20
CA LEU A 170 7.04 -16.47 -3.19
C LEU A 170 6.31 -16.47 -4.53
N TYR A 171 5.00 -16.73 -4.55
CA TYR A 171 4.16 -16.67 -5.74
C TYR A 171 4.30 -15.33 -6.47
N TYR A 172 4.22 -14.22 -5.72
CA TYR A 172 4.43 -12.88 -6.29
C TYR A 172 5.82 -12.72 -6.91
N SER A 173 6.86 -13.27 -6.28
CA SER A 173 8.24 -13.20 -6.81
C SER A 173 8.46 -14.02 -8.07
N GLU A 174 7.67 -15.06 -8.29
CA GLU A 174 7.72 -15.90 -9.48
C GLU A 174 6.94 -15.29 -10.67
N HIS A 175 5.92 -14.47 -10.40
CA HIS A 175 5.03 -13.92 -11.42
C HIS A 175 5.25 -12.44 -11.73
N ILE A 176 5.98 -11.71 -10.88
CA ILE A 176 6.22 -10.28 -11.05
C ILE A 176 7.71 -10.01 -11.17
N GLU A 177 8.12 -9.49 -12.32
CA GLU A 177 9.51 -9.11 -12.60
C GLU A 177 9.99 -8.08 -11.56
N ASP A 178 11.21 -8.28 -11.05
CA ASP A 178 11.84 -7.44 -10.01
C ASP A 178 11.03 -7.30 -8.70
N PHE A 179 10.11 -8.19 -8.41
CA PHE A 179 9.47 -8.18 -7.09
C PHE A 179 10.51 -8.41 -6.01
N SER A 180 10.48 -7.59 -4.99
CA SER A 180 11.33 -7.76 -3.80
C SER A 180 10.46 -8.06 -2.59
N THR A 181 10.86 -9.08 -1.83
CA THR A 181 10.19 -9.43 -0.57
C THR A 181 10.08 -8.20 0.34
N PRO A 182 8.90 -7.88 0.88
CA PRO A 182 8.71 -6.76 1.78
C PRO A 182 9.63 -6.83 3.00
N LYS A 183 10.24 -5.72 3.38
CA LYS A 183 11.10 -5.64 4.58
C LYS A 183 10.31 -5.80 5.87
N SER A 184 9.03 -5.42 5.84
CA SER A 184 8.10 -5.56 6.96
C SER A 184 7.59 -7.00 7.16
N LEU A 185 7.93 -7.95 6.28
CA LEU A 185 7.44 -9.32 6.34
C LEU A 185 7.74 -9.99 7.70
N ASP A 186 8.98 -9.91 8.17
CA ASP A 186 9.38 -10.54 9.43
C ASP A 186 8.65 -9.90 10.62
N VAL A 187 8.53 -8.57 10.62
CA VAL A 187 7.79 -7.83 11.66
C VAL A 187 6.32 -8.23 11.66
N LEU A 188 5.70 -8.35 10.48
CA LEU A 188 4.31 -8.75 10.35
C LEU A 188 4.07 -10.18 10.87
N MET A 189 5.00 -11.09 10.63
CA MET A 189 4.92 -12.46 11.15
C MET A 189 5.03 -12.54 12.67
N GLU A 190 5.65 -11.57 13.33
CA GLU A 190 5.81 -11.53 14.78
C GLU A 190 4.64 -10.85 15.51
N VAL A 191 3.94 -9.94 14.83
CA VAL A 191 2.94 -9.07 15.45
C VAL A 191 1.61 -9.79 15.75
N PHE A 192 1.26 -10.82 14.98
CA PHE A 192 0.06 -11.62 15.22
C PHE A 192 0.38 -12.87 16.03
N ASP A 193 0.31 -12.76 17.33
CA ASP A 193 0.41 -13.88 18.28
C ASP A 193 -0.87 -14.69 18.37
#